data_01617eaddcf19b0ea9f787a3982ef3c8
#
_entry.id   01617eaddcf19b0ea9f787a3982ef3c8
#
_cell.length_a   1.000
_cell.length_b   1.000
_cell.length_c   1.000
_cell.angle_alpha   90.00
_cell.angle_beta   90.00
_cell.angle_gamma   90.00
#
_symmetry.space_group_name_H-M   'P 1'
#
loop_
_entity.id
_entity.type
_entity.pdbx_description
1 polymer ?
#
loop_
_entity_poly.entity_id
_entity_poly.type
_entity_poly.pdbx_seq_one_letter_code
_entity_poly.pdbx_strand_id
1 'polypeptide(L)' 'MPYFIIDKESKEFGFFGSLPVMVEKFGLDKSSLEYHFSRKKETKFENEKYEIFKGKLERGGSLK' A
#
# COMPACT_ATOMS: atom_id res chain seq x y z
N MET A 1 0.97 11.17 -2.64
CA MET A 1 0.85 10.43 -1.39
C MET A 1 1.67 9.17 -1.44
N PRO A 2 2.47 8.93 -0.47
CA PRO A 2 3.29 7.70 -0.48
C PRO A 2 2.47 6.47 -0.15
N TYR A 3 2.96 5.36 -0.62
CA TYR A 3 2.33 4.07 -0.37
C TYR A 3 3.37 3.11 0.17
N PHE A 4 2.97 2.28 1.10
CA PHE A 4 3.85 1.29 1.71
C PHE A 4 3.19 -0.08 1.52
N ILE A 5 3.92 -1.03 0.97
CA ILE A 5 3.37 -2.34 0.70
C ILE A 5 4.24 -3.41 1.33
N ILE A 6 3.58 -4.42 1.89
CA ILE A 6 4.26 -5.58 2.46
C ILE A 6 3.76 -6.82 1.74
N ASP A 7 4.69 -7.61 1.23
CA ASP A 7 4.37 -8.88 0.60
C ASP A 7 4.36 -9.93 1.71
N LYS A 8 3.20 -10.44 2.02
CA LYS A 8 3.07 -11.37 3.14
C LYS A 8 3.79 -12.69 2.90
N GLU A 9 3.93 -13.06 1.65
CA GLU A 9 4.54 -14.34 1.35
C GLU A 9 6.06 -14.26 1.45
N SER A 10 6.67 -13.29 0.81
CA SER A 10 8.12 -13.17 0.83
C SER A 10 8.64 -12.35 1.99
N LYS A 11 7.76 -11.66 2.69
CA LYS A 11 8.11 -10.78 3.80
C LYS A 11 8.90 -9.56 3.34
N GLU A 12 8.81 -9.25 2.06
CA GLU A 12 9.48 -8.06 1.54
C GLU A 12 8.52 -6.89 1.60
N PHE A 13 9.08 -5.70 1.63
CA PHE A 13 8.24 -4.51 1.62
C PHE A 13 8.86 -3.45 0.74
N GLY A 14 8.05 -2.48 0.35
CA GLY A 14 8.50 -1.40 -0.51
C GLY A 14 7.79 -0.12 -0.17
N PHE A 15 8.39 0.98 -0.59
CA PHE A 15 7.86 2.29 -0.32
C PHE A 15 7.81 3.01 -1.65
N PHE A 16 6.66 3.52 -2.02
CA PHE A 16 6.47 4.11 -3.33
C PHE A 16 5.79 5.47 -3.23
N GLY A 17 6.18 6.38 -4.11
CA GLY A 17 5.60 7.71 -4.10
C GLY A 17 4.28 7.79 -4.84
N SER A 18 3.94 6.79 -5.64
CA SER A 18 2.68 6.84 -6.37
C SER A 18 2.13 5.43 -6.54
N LEU A 19 0.82 5.38 -6.66
CA LEU A 19 0.14 4.09 -6.82
C LEU A 19 0.49 3.40 -8.13
N PRO A 20 0.53 4.09 -9.28
CA PRO A 20 0.84 3.39 -10.53
C PRO A 20 2.16 2.66 -10.51
N VAL A 21 3.17 3.25 -9.89
CA VAL A 21 4.48 2.63 -9.83
C VAL A 21 4.43 1.36 -8.99
N MET A 22 3.75 1.43 -7.86
CA MET A 22 3.64 0.26 -6.99
C MET A 22 2.87 -0.85 -7.67
N VAL A 23 1.77 -0.49 -8.33
CA VAL A 23 0.92 -1.46 -9.01
C VAL A 23 1.71 -2.18 -10.12
N GLU A 24 2.49 -1.42 -10.86
CA GLU A 24 3.24 -2.03 -11.95
C GLU A 24 4.32 -2.95 -11.41
N LYS A 25 4.99 -2.54 -10.35
CA LYS A 25 6.07 -3.33 -9.80
C LYS A 25 5.59 -4.66 -9.25
N PHE A 26 4.43 -4.67 -8.62
CA PHE A 26 3.93 -5.89 -7.98
C PHE A 26 2.84 -6.58 -8.78
N GLY A 27 2.48 -6.06 -9.93
CA GLY A 27 1.47 -6.69 -10.76
C GLY A 27 0.09 -6.67 -10.14
N LEU A 28 -0.29 -5.57 -9.54
CA LEU A 28 -1.57 -5.47 -8.87
C LEU A 28 -2.62 -4.88 -9.78
N ASP A 29 -3.87 -4.83 -9.29
CA ASP A 29 -4.98 -4.28 -10.05
C ASP A 29 -5.12 -2.81 -9.65
N LYS A 30 -4.69 -1.92 -10.54
CA LYS A 30 -4.72 -0.51 -10.26
C LYS A 30 -6.13 0.01 -10.01
N SER A 31 -7.09 -0.45 -10.80
CA SER A 31 -8.46 0.04 -10.66
C SER A 31 -9.03 -0.30 -9.29
N SER A 32 -8.81 -1.51 -8.84
CA SER A 32 -9.30 -1.91 -7.53
C SER A 32 -8.68 -1.09 -6.42
N LEU A 33 -7.38 -0.86 -6.51
CA LEU A 33 -6.70 -0.11 -5.47
C LEU A 33 -7.07 1.36 -5.49
N GLU A 34 -7.23 1.93 -6.68
CA GLU A 34 -7.67 3.31 -6.77
C GLU A 34 -9.06 3.47 -6.19
N TYR A 35 -9.94 2.54 -6.46
CA TYR A 35 -11.28 2.60 -5.91
C TYR A 35 -11.21 2.53 -4.37
N HIS A 36 -10.43 1.61 -3.88
CA HIS A 36 -10.33 1.41 -2.44
C HIS A 36 -9.79 2.65 -1.72
N PHE A 37 -8.73 3.22 -2.26
CA PHE A 37 -8.09 4.35 -1.57
C PHE A 37 -8.77 5.68 -1.88
N SER A 38 -9.33 5.84 -3.08
CA SER A 38 -9.90 7.13 -3.45
C SER A 38 -11.39 7.21 -3.19
N ARG A 39 -12.14 6.20 -3.60
CA ARG A 39 -13.59 6.27 -3.48
C ARG A 39 -14.04 5.89 -2.08
N LYS A 40 -13.52 4.82 -1.55
CA LYS A 40 -13.87 4.40 -0.21
C LYS A 40 -13.07 5.16 0.84
N LYS A 41 -12.05 5.87 0.42
CA LYS A 41 -11.23 6.71 1.30
C LYS A 41 -10.61 5.92 2.44
N GLU A 42 -10.23 4.71 2.15
CA GLU A 42 -9.50 3.90 3.12
C GLU A 42 -8.02 4.23 3.05
N THR A 43 -7.32 3.98 4.13
CA THR A 43 -5.89 4.20 4.17
C THR A 43 -5.13 2.88 4.26
N LYS A 44 -5.83 1.77 4.26
CA LYS A 44 -5.19 0.47 4.33
C LYS A 44 -5.93 -0.50 3.43
N PHE A 45 -5.19 -1.34 2.74
CA PHE A 45 -5.74 -2.41 1.93
C PHE A 45 -5.01 -3.69 2.27
N GLU A 46 -5.74 -4.79 2.42
CA GLU A 46 -5.12 -6.05 2.77
C GLU A 46 -5.82 -7.19 2.06
N ASN A 47 -5.06 -8.11 1.54
CA ASN A 47 -5.62 -9.34 1.01
C ASN A 47 -4.71 -10.49 1.42
N GLU A 48 -4.82 -11.62 0.73
CA GLU A 48 -4.04 -12.79 1.12
C GLU A 48 -2.56 -12.62 0.87
N LYS A 49 -2.20 -11.79 -0.08
CA LYS A 49 -0.80 -11.67 -0.47
C LYS A 49 -0.14 -10.39 -0.01
N TYR A 50 -0.89 -9.32 0.13
CA TYR A 50 -0.30 -8.00 0.37
C TYR A 50 -1.02 -7.23 1.44
N GLU A 51 -0.28 -6.33 2.05
CA GLU A 51 -0.83 -5.36 2.97
C GLU A 51 -0.31 -4.00 2.51
N ILE A 52 -1.19 -3.07 2.20
CA ILE A 52 -0.81 -1.80 1.60
C ILE A 52 -1.34 -0.66 2.44
N PHE A 53 -0.49 0.31 2.70
CA PHE A 53 -0.85 1.48 3.49
C PHE A 53 -0.67 2.73 2.64
N LYS A 54 -1.61 3.64 2.71
CA LYS A 54 -1.54 4.90 2.00
C LYS A 54 -1.26 6.02 2.98
N GLY A 55 -0.39 6.94 2.60
CA GLY A 55 -0.10 8.10 3.42
C GLY A 55 1.09 7.88 4.30
N LYS A 56 1.28 8.77 5.23
CA LYS A 56 2.43 8.71 6.10
C LYS A 56 2.32 7.58 7.09
N LEU A 57 3.43 6.94 7.37
CA LEU A 57 3.47 5.96 8.41
C LEU A 57 3.98 6.65 9.64
N GLU A 58 3.08 7.01 10.44
CA GLU A 58 3.47 7.70 11.58
C GLU A 58 3.90 6.81 12.59
N ARG A 59 4.00 6.46 12.75
CA ARG A 59 4.19 5.76 13.77
C ARG A 59 5.08 5.86 14.50
N GLY A 60 5.22 6.11 14.12
CA GLY A 60 5.84 6.18 14.73
C GLY A 60 5.95 6.40 15.57
N GLY A 61 5.71 6.79 15.45
CA GLY A 61 5.80 6.99 16.26
C GLY A 61 5.91 6.20 17.11
N SER A 62 5.68 5.88 17.05
CA SER A 62 5.78 5.33 17.76
C SER A 62 6.70 4.59 17.98
N LEU A 63 7.23 4.53 17.66
CA LEU A 63 8.15 3.91 17.90
C LEU A 63 8.88 4.23 18.81
N LYS A 64 8.78 4.63 19.00
CA LYS A 64 9.17 4.92 19.81
C LYS A 64 9.25 4.80 20.32
#